data_ff8534ef180ed4dcd52a6bea4fbdec3a
#
_entry.id   ff8534ef180ed4dcd52a6bea4fbdec3a
#
_cell.length_a   1.000
_cell.length_b   1.000
_cell.length_c   1.000
_cell.angle_alpha   90.00
_cell.angle_beta   90.00
_cell.angle_gamma   90.00
#
_symmetry.space_group_name_H-M   'P 1'
#
loop_
_entity.id
_entity.type
_entity.pdbx_description
1 polymer ?
#
loop_
_entity_poly.entity_id
_entity_poly.type
_entity_poly.pdbx_seq_one_letter_code
_entity_poly.pdbx_strand_id
1 'polypeptide(L)'
;MILIIDNYDSFTYNLYQAVGTLTPSVQVVRNDSLTVSEAAALQPQAIILSPGPGKPKEAGITEAVLEELKGQVPILGVCLGHQAMGEVFGGTVTLAPHLVHGKADDISLDRSCPLFKNLPPVIKGARYHSLIVEKESLPPELLVTAETHAGEIMGLRHRDYEIYGLQFHPESIMTPLGAVIIENFLSHVGALS
;
A
#
# COMPACT_ATOMS: atom_id res chain seq x y z
N MET A 1 13.40 10.60 6.42
CA MET A 1 13.74 9.28 5.85
C MET A 1 12.46 8.49 5.63
N ILE A 2 12.33 7.84 4.48
CA ILE A 2 11.23 6.91 4.15
C ILE A 2 11.70 5.50 4.46
N LEU A 3 10.95 4.78 5.27
CA LEU A 3 11.24 3.39 5.61
C LEU A 3 10.38 2.45 4.75
N ILE A 4 11.03 1.58 3.99
CA ILE A 4 10.35 0.51 3.25
C ILE A 4 10.55 -0.79 4.00
N ILE A 5 9.45 -1.43 4.39
CA ILE A 5 9.46 -2.77 4.98
C ILE A 5 9.30 -3.78 3.86
N ASP A 6 10.36 -4.54 3.62
CA ASP A 6 10.43 -5.54 2.56
C ASP A 6 9.82 -6.87 3.03
N ASN A 7 8.71 -7.25 2.42
CA ASN A 7 8.03 -8.52 2.65
C ASN A 7 8.60 -9.66 1.77
N TYR A 8 9.91 -9.64 1.51
CA TYR A 8 10.61 -10.63 0.68
C TYR A 8 10.07 -10.70 -0.75
N ASP A 9 9.86 -9.51 -1.34
CA ASP A 9 9.28 -9.36 -2.67
C ASP A 9 10.31 -8.89 -3.70
N SER A 10 10.24 -9.45 -4.91
CA SER A 10 11.10 -9.06 -6.03
C SER A 10 10.85 -7.62 -6.51
N PHE A 11 9.66 -7.06 -6.27
CA PHE A 11 9.29 -5.69 -6.66
C PHE A 11 9.68 -4.62 -5.63
N THR A 12 10.21 -4.99 -4.47
CA THR A 12 10.63 -4.02 -3.45
C THR A 12 11.68 -3.03 -3.98
N TYR A 13 12.60 -3.49 -4.81
CA TYR A 13 13.59 -2.61 -5.44
C TYR A 13 12.96 -1.59 -6.39
N ASN A 14 11.88 -1.91 -7.07
CA ASN A 14 11.15 -0.96 -7.90
C ASN A 14 10.49 0.13 -7.05
N LEU A 15 9.93 -0.24 -5.88
CA LEU A 15 9.45 0.74 -4.89
C LEU A 15 10.59 1.63 -4.39
N TYR A 16 11.72 1.03 -4.02
CA TYR A 16 12.91 1.76 -3.60
C TYR A 16 13.36 2.77 -4.64
N GLN A 17 13.44 2.35 -5.91
CA GLN A 17 13.83 3.24 -7.00
C GLN A 17 12.80 4.35 -7.22
N ALA A 18 11.50 4.04 -7.22
CA ALA A 18 10.45 5.04 -7.39
C ALA A 18 10.48 6.10 -6.29
N VAL A 19 10.65 5.70 -5.03
CA VAL A 19 10.80 6.64 -3.91
C VAL A 19 12.13 7.38 -4.00
N GLY A 20 13.21 6.70 -4.37
CA GLY A 20 14.56 7.26 -4.50
C GLY A 20 14.70 8.35 -5.56
N THR A 21 13.83 8.36 -6.58
CA THR A 21 13.76 9.49 -7.53
C THR A 21 13.18 10.75 -6.93
N LEU A 22 12.40 10.63 -5.85
CA LEU A 22 11.72 11.74 -5.18
C LEU A 22 12.50 12.25 -3.98
N THR A 23 13.21 11.37 -3.27
CA THR A 23 14.02 11.71 -2.11
C THR A 23 15.19 10.73 -1.96
N PRO A 24 16.41 11.21 -1.62
CA PRO A 24 17.55 10.32 -1.40
C PRO A 24 17.47 9.60 -0.04
N SER A 25 16.61 10.03 0.87
CA SER A 25 16.54 9.50 2.23
C SER A 25 15.55 8.34 2.32
N VAL A 26 15.97 7.18 1.81
CA VAL A 26 15.20 5.93 1.79
C VAL A 26 15.99 4.81 2.39
N GLN A 27 15.37 4.02 3.27
CA GLN A 27 15.96 2.82 3.86
C GLN A 27 15.02 1.63 3.65
N VAL A 28 15.57 0.49 3.26
CA VAL A 28 14.85 -0.78 3.12
C VAL A 28 15.29 -1.72 4.22
N VAL A 29 14.34 -2.31 4.92
CA VAL A 29 14.57 -3.33 5.95
C VAL A 29 13.66 -4.52 5.74
N ARG A 30 14.14 -5.73 6.00
CA ARG A 30 13.32 -6.94 5.94
C ARG A 30 12.29 -6.95 7.07
N ASN A 31 11.13 -7.53 6.83
CA ASN A 31 10.01 -7.57 7.78
C ASN A 31 10.28 -8.36 9.07
N ASP A 32 11.37 -9.10 9.12
CA ASP A 32 11.83 -9.92 10.24
C ASP A 32 13.18 -9.47 10.81
N SER A 33 13.74 -8.37 10.30
CA SER A 33 15.08 -7.90 10.71
C SER A 33 15.07 -6.90 11.86
N LEU A 34 13.93 -6.36 12.22
CA LEU A 34 13.76 -5.45 13.36
C LEU A 34 12.35 -5.56 13.96
N THR A 35 12.24 -5.11 15.20
CA THR A 35 10.96 -4.99 15.90
C THR A 35 10.24 -3.70 15.49
N VAL A 36 8.96 -3.57 15.84
CA VAL A 36 8.19 -2.32 15.62
C VAL A 36 8.81 -1.16 16.39
N SER A 37 9.27 -1.38 17.62
CA SER A 37 9.98 -0.36 18.42
C SER A 37 11.25 0.13 17.75
N GLU A 38 12.04 -0.77 17.17
CA GLU A 38 13.24 -0.41 16.42
C GLU A 38 12.91 0.37 15.15
N ALA A 39 11.85 -0.02 14.43
CA ALA A 39 11.35 0.73 13.28
C ALA A 39 10.90 2.15 13.67
N ALA A 40 10.18 2.29 14.77
CA ALA A 40 9.76 3.59 15.31
C ALA A 40 10.94 4.45 15.74
N ALA A 41 11.98 3.84 16.35
CA ALA A 41 13.20 4.52 16.78
C ALA A 41 14.00 5.13 15.63
N LEU A 42 13.83 4.66 14.40
CA LEU A 42 14.40 5.28 13.21
C LEU A 42 13.73 6.62 12.85
N GLN A 43 12.62 6.96 13.47
CA GLN A 43 11.83 8.17 13.24
C GLN A 43 11.52 8.42 11.75
N PRO A 44 10.92 7.42 11.04
CA PRO A 44 10.59 7.59 9.65
C PRO A 44 9.50 8.65 9.46
N GLN A 45 9.60 9.43 8.40
CA GLN A 45 8.56 10.39 7.99
C GLN A 45 7.35 9.69 7.38
N ALA A 46 7.57 8.53 6.79
CA ALA A 46 6.53 7.63 6.30
C ALA A 46 7.08 6.20 6.23
N ILE A 47 6.17 5.22 6.30
CA ILE A 47 6.48 3.80 6.12
C ILE A 47 5.74 3.30 4.88
N ILE A 48 6.43 2.50 4.06
CA ILE A 48 5.82 1.78 2.94
C ILE A 48 5.95 0.28 3.22
N LEU A 49 4.83 -0.42 3.25
CA LEU A 49 4.77 -1.87 3.39
C LEU A 49 4.74 -2.48 2.00
N SER A 50 5.77 -3.23 1.63
CA SER A 50 5.92 -3.75 0.28
C SER A 50 4.92 -4.86 -0.06
N PRO A 51 4.76 -5.19 -1.36
CA PRO A 51 4.22 -6.48 -1.76
C PRO A 51 4.99 -7.63 -1.14
N GLY A 52 4.43 -8.83 -1.20
CA GLY A 52 5.11 -10.03 -0.75
C GLY A 52 4.27 -11.29 -0.97
N PRO A 53 4.87 -12.46 -0.79
CA PRO A 53 4.18 -13.74 -0.90
C PRO A 53 3.36 -14.06 0.34
N GLY A 54 2.45 -15.03 0.22
CA GLY A 54 1.70 -15.58 1.34
C GLY A 54 0.60 -14.65 1.85
N LYS A 55 0.34 -14.76 3.15
CA LYS A 55 -0.71 -14.02 3.83
C LYS A 55 -0.13 -12.93 4.73
N PRO A 56 -0.89 -11.86 5.03
CA PRO A 56 -0.43 -10.78 5.92
C PRO A 56 0.11 -11.25 7.27
N LYS A 57 -0.54 -12.22 7.89
CA LYS A 57 -0.13 -12.78 9.20
C LYS A 57 1.24 -13.44 9.19
N GLU A 58 1.74 -13.83 8.03
CA GLU A 58 3.04 -14.46 7.83
C GLU A 58 4.13 -13.46 7.45
N ALA A 59 3.81 -12.16 7.39
CA ALA A 59 4.67 -11.09 6.89
C ALA A 59 5.42 -10.34 8.01
N GLY A 60 5.98 -11.07 8.96
CA GLY A 60 6.80 -10.49 10.04
C GLY A 60 6.07 -9.38 10.79
N ILE A 61 6.68 -8.20 10.88
CA ILE A 61 6.12 -7.05 11.64
C ILE A 61 5.06 -6.26 10.88
N THR A 62 4.68 -6.64 9.67
CA THR A 62 3.82 -5.82 8.79
C THR A 62 2.48 -5.45 9.44
N GLU A 63 1.76 -6.40 10.04
CA GLU A 63 0.51 -6.09 10.75
C GLU A 63 0.75 -5.30 12.02
N ALA A 64 1.77 -5.65 12.81
CA ALA A 64 2.11 -4.96 14.05
C ALA A 64 2.49 -3.49 13.81
N VAL A 65 3.15 -3.17 12.70
CA VAL A 65 3.42 -1.78 12.30
C VAL A 65 2.13 -1.00 12.12
N LEU A 66 1.14 -1.58 11.47
CA LEU A 66 -0.17 -0.95 11.27
C LEU A 66 -0.91 -0.76 12.60
N GLU A 67 -0.87 -1.75 13.50
CA GLU A 67 -1.53 -1.67 14.80
C GLU A 67 -0.89 -0.66 15.74
N GLU A 68 0.43 -0.72 15.88
CA GLU A 68 1.15 0.02 16.91
C GLU A 68 1.53 1.44 16.48
N LEU A 69 1.76 1.68 15.17
CA LEU A 69 2.19 2.98 14.67
C LEU A 69 1.07 3.81 14.01
N LYS A 70 -0.16 3.31 14.01
CA LYS A 70 -1.32 4.10 13.54
C LYS A 70 -1.42 5.43 14.29
N GLY A 71 -1.61 6.50 13.54
CA GLY A 71 -1.66 7.86 14.11
C GLY A 71 -0.32 8.45 14.53
N GLN A 72 0.78 7.70 14.43
CA GLN A 72 2.13 8.17 14.76
C GLN A 72 2.96 8.40 13.49
N VAL A 73 2.85 7.52 12.51
CA VAL A 73 3.59 7.59 11.25
C VAL A 73 2.62 7.32 10.11
N PRO A 74 2.65 8.11 9.02
CA PRO A 74 1.90 7.79 7.81
C PRO A 74 2.36 6.47 7.18
N ILE A 75 1.39 5.65 6.70
CA ILE A 75 1.69 4.31 6.17
C ILE A 75 1.01 4.11 4.82
N LEU A 76 1.75 3.60 3.85
CA LEU A 76 1.24 3.11 2.57
C LEU A 76 1.49 1.61 2.46
N GLY A 77 0.43 0.82 2.37
CA GLY A 77 0.52 -0.62 2.10
C GLY A 77 0.30 -0.93 0.61
N VAL A 78 1.19 -1.72 0.01
CA VAL A 78 1.08 -2.15 -1.39
C VAL A 78 0.88 -3.66 -1.44
N CYS A 79 -0.14 -4.11 -2.15
CA CYS A 79 -0.51 -5.50 -2.36
C CYS A 79 -0.66 -6.24 -1.01
N LEU A 80 0.33 -7.00 -0.57
CA LEU A 80 0.33 -7.65 0.75
C LEU A 80 0.14 -6.64 1.90
N GLY A 81 0.80 -5.47 1.82
CA GLY A 81 0.65 -4.40 2.80
C GLY A 81 -0.76 -3.81 2.84
N HIS A 82 -1.45 -3.73 1.69
CA HIS A 82 -2.86 -3.34 1.60
C HIS A 82 -3.77 -4.40 2.23
N GLN A 83 -3.50 -5.68 1.99
CA GLN A 83 -4.25 -6.78 2.59
C GLN A 83 -4.07 -6.81 4.11
N ALA A 84 -2.85 -6.56 4.60
CA ALA A 84 -2.56 -6.41 6.03
C ALA A 84 -3.39 -5.27 6.65
N MET A 85 -3.50 -4.13 5.98
CA MET A 85 -4.38 -3.03 6.41
C MET A 85 -5.83 -3.49 6.52
N GLY A 86 -6.33 -4.24 5.53
CA GLY A 86 -7.68 -4.79 5.57
C GLY A 86 -7.92 -5.66 6.80
N GLU A 87 -7.01 -6.59 7.11
CA GLU A 87 -7.13 -7.51 8.25
C GLU A 87 -6.99 -6.80 9.60
N VAL A 88 -5.98 -5.95 9.76
CA VAL A 88 -5.70 -5.25 11.03
C VAL A 88 -6.90 -4.43 11.50
N PHE A 89 -7.60 -3.79 10.59
CA PHE A 89 -8.76 -2.95 10.93
C PHE A 89 -10.10 -3.69 10.90
N GLY A 90 -10.08 -5.03 10.79
CA GLY A 90 -11.27 -5.87 11.00
C GLY A 90 -11.94 -6.38 9.72
N GLY A 91 -11.36 -6.16 8.56
CA GLY A 91 -11.81 -6.75 7.29
C GLY A 91 -11.34 -8.19 7.14
N THR A 92 -11.82 -8.85 6.10
CA THR A 92 -11.46 -10.22 5.73
C THR A 92 -10.70 -10.23 4.42
N VAL A 93 -9.59 -10.97 4.35
CA VAL A 93 -8.85 -11.25 3.12
C VAL A 93 -9.27 -12.63 2.61
N THR A 94 -9.70 -12.69 1.36
CA THR A 94 -10.20 -13.90 0.72
C THR A 94 -9.63 -14.09 -0.68
N LEU A 95 -9.87 -15.25 -1.28
CA LEU A 95 -9.48 -15.50 -2.66
C LEU A 95 -10.23 -14.58 -3.61
N ALA A 96 -9.52 -13.98 -4.56
CA ALA A 96 -10.12 -13.22 -5.64
C ALA A 96 -11.02 -14.14 -6.49
N PRO A 97 -12.17 -13.65 -7.01
CA PRO A 97 -13.03 -14.43 -7.91
C PRO A 97 -12.29 -14.92 -9.16
N HIS A 98 -11.30 -14.15 -9.60
CA HIS A 98 -10.44 -14.49 -10.72
C HIS A 98 -8.98 -14.27 -10.35
N LEU A 99 -8.16 -15.29 -10.58
CA LEU A 99 -6.71 -15.15 -10.42
C LEU A 99 -6.17 -14.17 -11.46
N VAL A 100 -5.49 -13.13 -10.98
CA VAL A 100 -4.84 -12.13 -11.82
C VAL A 100 -3.35 -12.10 -11.53
N HIS A 101 -2.56 -12.35 -12.56
CA HIS A 101 -1.11 -12.32 -12.44
C HIS A 101 -0.47 -11.69 -13.68
N GLY A 102 0.18 -10.55 -13.49
CA GLY A 102 0.90 -9.87 -14.57
C GLY A 102 0.00 -9.23 -15.62
N LYS A 103 -1.17 -8.69 -15.23
CA LYS A 103 -2.09 -7.97 -16.12
C LYS A 103 -2.34 -6.56 -15.60
N ALA A 104 -2.48 -5.61 -16.52
CA ALA A 104 -3.02 -4.31 -16.23
C ALA A 104 -4.54 -4.33 -16.38
N ASP A 105 -5.23 -3.75 -15.41
CA ASP A 105 -6.69 -3.63 -15.38
C ASP A 105 -7.10 -2.16 -15.30
N ASP A 106 -8.32 -1.86 -15.72
CA ASP A 106 -8.91 -0.53 -15.54
C ASP A 106 -9.39 -0.39 -14.10
N ILE A 107 -8.91 0.64 -13.42
CA ILE A 107 -9.19 0.92 -12.02
C ILE A 107 -9.85 2.28 -11.91
N SER A 108 -11.07 2.31 -11.40
CA SER A 108 -11.80 3.54 -11.10
C SER A 108 -11.33 4.13 -9.78
N LEU A 109 -11.05 5.43 -9.77
CA LEU A 109 -10.48 6.14 -8.62
C LEU A 109 -11.48 7.10 -7.99
N ASP A 110 -11.52 7.12 -6.66
CA ASP A 110 -12.09 8.21 -5.90
C ASP A 110 -11.07 9.37 -5.87
N ARG A 111 -11.30 10.37 -6.68
CA ARG A 111 -10.39 11.51 -6.86
C ARG A 111 -10.36 12.47 -5.66
N SER A 112 -11.21 12.27 -4.67
CA SER A 112 -11.12 12.98 -3.39
C SER A 112 -10.02 12.42 -2.49
N CYS A 113 -9.54 11.20 -2.76
CA CYS A 113 -8.40 10.62 -2.07
C CYS A 113 -7.11 11.36 -2.44
N PRO A 114 -6.29 11.80 -1.46
CA PRO A 114 -5.07 12.54 -1.73
C PRO A 114 -4.08 11.85 -2.67
N LEU A 115 -4.04 10.51 -2.63
CA LEU A 115 -3.17 9.71 -3.50
C LEU A 115 -3.49 9.87 -4.99
N PHE A 116 -4.74 10.20 -5.31
CA PHE A 116 -5.23 10.29 -6.70
C PHE A 116 -5.42 11.71 -7.20
N LYS A 117 -4.83 12.66 -6.50
CA LYS A 117 -4.83 14.07 -6.90
C LYS A 117 -4.23 14.24 -8.30
N ASN A 118 -4.94 14.99 -9.14
CA ASN A 118 -4.55 15.29 -10.52
C ASN A 118 -4.50 14.07 -11.47
N LEU A 119 -5.06 12.93 -11.05
CA LEU A 119 -5.20 11.76 -11.91
C LEU A 119 -6.55 11.74 -12.64
N PRO A 120 -6.65 11.04 -13.79
CA PRO A 120 -7.93 10.80 -14.44
C PRO A 120 -8.82 9.88 -13.58
N PRO A 121 -10.14 9.81 -13.84
CA PRO A 121 -11.06 8.99 -13.05
C PRO A 121 -10.80 7.47 -13.18
N VAL A 122 -10.15 7.05 -14.26
CA VAL A 122 -9.78 5.63 -14.51
C VAL A 122 -8.32 5.57 -14.93
N ILE A 123 -7.57 4.66 -14.33
CA ILE A 123 -6.16 4.40 -14.67
C ILE A 123 -5.93 2.92 -14.96
N LYS A 124 -4.82 2.61 -15.62
CA LYS A 124 -4.31 1.25 -15.68
C LYS A 124 -3.48 0.94 -14.44
N GLY A 125 -3.77 -0.20 -13.79
CA GLY A 125 -3.02 -0.69 -12.64
C GLY A 125 -2.61 -2.14 -12.79
N ALA A 126 -1.34 -2.42 -12.51
CA ALA A 126 -0.78 -3.78 -12.57
C ALA A 126 -1.28 -4.63 -11.41
N ARG A 127 -1.76 -5.83 -11.71
CA ARG A 127 -2.28 -6.79 -10.73
C ARG A 127 -1.45 -8.07 -10.72
N TYR A 128 -1.01 -8.47 -9.52
CA TYR A 128 -0.20 -9.68 -9.26
C TYR A 128 -0.67 -10.36 -7.99
N HIS A 129 -1.99 -10.61 -7.84
CA HIS A 129 -2.51 -11.11 -6.57
C HIS A 129 -3.60 -12.17 -6.77
N SER A 130 -3.66 -13.11 -5.85
CA SER A 130 -4.72 -14.12 -5.73
C SER A 130 -5.68 -13.83 -4.57
N LEU A 131 -5.31 -12.92 -3.67
CA LEU A 131 -6.10 -12.52 -2.52
C LEU A 131 -6.58 -11.08 -2.69
N ILE A 132 -7.75 -10.79 -2.11
CA ILE A 132 -8.34 -9.45 -2.04
C ILE A 132 -8.94 -9.20 -0.66
N VAL A 133 -9.09 -7.92 -0.31
CA VAL A 133 -9.91 -7.53 0.83
C VAL A 133 -11.38 -7.63 0.40
N GLU A 134 -12.17 -8.38 1.15
CA GLU A 134 -13.59 -8.60 0.87
C GLU A 134 -14.41 -7.34 1.18
N LYS A 135 -15.20 -6.90 0.20
CA LYS A 135 -15.96 -5.64 0.32
C LYS A 135 -17.05 -5.71 1.38
N GLU A 136 -17.71 -6.84 1.49
CA GLU A 136 -18.84 -7.07 2.42
C GLU A 136 -18.39 -7.07 3.88
N SER A 137 -17.15 -7.41 4.17
CA SER A 137 -16.60 -7.42 5.53
C SER A 137 -15.94 -6.11 5.95
N LEU A 138 -15.92 -5.11 5.06
CA LEU A 138 -15.17 -3.89 5.29
C LEU A 138 -15.73 -3.11 6.48
N PRO A 139 -14.92 -2.80 7.51
CA PRO A 139 -15.37 -2.01 8.66
C PRO A 139 -15.57 -0.53 8.28
N PRO A 140 -16.35 0.24 9.06
CA PRO A 140 -16.63 1.65 8.75
C PRO A 140 -15.40 2.56 8.81
N GLU A 141 -14.33 2.13 9.46
CA GLU A 141 -13.06 2.87 9.53
C GLU A 141 -12.28 2.86 8.22
N LEU A 142 -12.56 1.90 7.33
CA LEU A 142 -11.89 1.79 6.04
C LEU A 142 -12.81 2.27 4.92
N LEU A 143 -12.30 3.19 4.12
CA LEU A 143 -13.00 3.77 2.98
C LEU A 143 -12.38 3.23 1.69
N VAL A 144 -13.22 2.76 0.77
CA VAL A 144 -12.79 2.33 -0.57
C VAL A 144 -12.42 3.55 -1.40
N THR A 145 -11.22 3.56 -1.96
CA THR A 145 -10.70 4.66 -2.78
C THR A 145 -10.46 4.28 -4.24
N ALA A 146 -10.45 2.99 -4.54
CA ALA A 146 -10.29 2.50 -5.90
C ALA A 146 -10.94 1.11 -6.06
N GLU A 147 -11.54 0.86 -7.22
CA GLU A 147 -12.21 -0.41 -7.54
C GLU A 147 -12.00 -0.79 -9.00
N THR A 148 -12.03 -2.10 -9.28
CA THR A 148 -12.21 -2.60 -10.65
C THR A 148 -13.65 -2.41 -11.11
N HIS A 149 -13.89 -2.59 -12.41
CA HIS A 149 -15.26 -2.60 -12.95
C HIS A 149 -16.14 -3.70 -12.31
N ALA A 150 -15.54 -4.82 -11.91
CA ALA A 150 -16.23 -5.91 -11.21
C ALA A 150 -16.51 -5.63 -9.72
N GLY A 151 -16.06 -4.49 -9.18
CA GLY A 151 -16.28 -4.09 -7.79
C GLY A 151 -15.25 -4.67 -6.80
N GLU A 152 -14.14 -5.22 -7.28
CA GLU A 152 -13.03 -5.63 -6.41
C GLU A 152 -12.30 -4.41 -5.88
N ILE A 153 -12.04 -4.38 -4.57
CA ILE A 153 -11.30 -3.28 -3.93
C ILE A 153 -9.86 -3.24 -4.43
N MET A 154 -9.47 -2.09 -4.96
CA MET A 154 -8.11 -1.82 -5.43
C MET A 154 -7.41 -0.72 -4.63
N GLY A 155 -8.13 -0.01 -3.79
CA GLY A 155 -7.57 0.99 -2.90
C GLY A 155 -8.43 1.19 -1.66
N LEU A 156 -7.75 1.45 -0.55
CA LEU A 156 -8.34 1.75 0.76
C LEU A 156 -7.65 2.95 1.39
N ARG A 157 -8.37 3.67 2.24
CA ARG A 157 -7.78 4.59 3.21
C ARG A 157 -8.44 4.43 4.56
N HIS A 158 -7.70 4.69 5.62
CA HIS A 158 -8.29 4.82 6.95
C HIS A 158 -9.00 6.17 7.07
N ARG A 159 -10.13 6.20 7.79
CA ARG A 159 -10.92 7.41 7.97
C ARG A 159 -10.19 8.49 8.78
N ASP A 160 -9.50 8.06 9.84
CA ASP A 160 -8.96 8.97 10.86
C ASP A 160 -7.43 9.06 10.86
N TYR A 161 -6.73 8.12 10.22
CA TYR A 161 -5.27 8.05 10.18
C TYR A 161 -4.75 8.16 8.75
N GLU A 162 -3.54 8.68 8.60
CA GLU A 162 -2.83 8.74 7.32
C GLU A 162 -2.31 7.34 6.94
N ILE A 163 -3.22 6.40 6.74
CA ILE A 163 -2.97 5.02 6.32
C ILE A 163 -3.73 4.75 5.04
N TYR A 164 -3.00 4.29 4.03
CA TYR A 164 -3.49 4.03 2.69
C TYR A 164 -3.08 2.64 2.23
N GLY A 165 -3.90 2.03 1.38
CA GLY A 165 -3.61 0.74 0.78
C GLY A 165 -3.90 0.74 -0.72
N LEU A 166 -3.01 0.12 -1.49
CA LEU A 166 -3.16 -0.12 -2.92
C LEU A 166 -3.03 -1.62 -3.18
N GLN A 167 -4.05 -2.25 -3.75
CA GLN A 167 -3.99 -3.66 -4.13
C GLN A 167 -3.16 -3.86 -5.40
N PHE A 168 -3.16 -2.89 -6.30
CA PHE A 168 -2.33 -2.88 -7.49
C PHE A 168 -0.93 -2.35 -7.18
N HIS A 169 0.00 -2.56 -8.11
CA HIS A 169 1.41 -2.23 -7.97
C HIS A 169 1.74 -0.88 -8.61
N PRO A 170 1.88 0.22 -7.85
CA PRO A 170 2.23 1.53 -8.41
C PRO A 170 3.67 1.59 -8.94
N GLU A 171 4.54 0.71 -8.48
CA GLU A 171 5.94 0.61 -8.90
C GLU A 171 6.12 -0.12 -10.23
N SER A 172 5.10 -0.81 -10.71
CA SER A 172 5.17 -1.57 -11.96
C SER A 172 5.15 -0.66 -13.18
N ILE A 173 5.91 -1.03 -14.21
CA ILE A 173 5.85 -0.39 -15.53
C ILE A 173 4.45 -0.46 -16.15
N MET A 174 3.65 -1.45 -15.78
CA MET A 174 2.25 -1.60 -16.24
C MET A 174 1.26 -0.70 -15.49
N THR A 175 1.72 0.11 -14.55
CA THR A 175 0.97 1.19 -13.91
C THR A 175 1.59 2.52 -14.32
N PRO A 176 1.24 3.08 -15.49
CA PRO A 176 1.94 4.24 -16.03
C PRO A 176 1.91 5.49 -15.13
N LEU A 177 0.86 5.64 -14.34
CA LEU A 177 0.68 6.77 -13.40
C LEU A 177 1.08 6.42 -11.96
N GLY A 178 1.70 5.27 -11.75
CA GLY A 178 2.07 4.81 -10.41
C GLY A 178 3.05 5.71 -9.68
N ALA A 179 4.04 6.26 -10.38
CA ALA A 179 5.00 7.20 -9.80
C ALA A 179 4.31 8.47 -9.27
N VAL A 180 3.27 8.95 -9.93
CA VAL A 180 2.48 10.10 -9.48
C VAL A 180 1.73 9.77 -8.19
N ILE A 181 1.22 8.55 -8.06
CA ILE A 181 0.53 8.10 -6.84
C ILE A 181 1.50 8.11 -5.64
N ILE A 182 2.70 7.58 -5.81
CA ILE A 182 3.74 7.56 -4.77
C ILE A 182 4.14 9.00 -4.40
N GLU A 183 4.35 9.86 -5.38
CA GLU A 183 4.66 11.29 -5.17
C GLU A 183 3.53 11.98 -4.40
N ASN A 184 2.28 11.75 -4.79
CA ASN A 184 1.10 12.32 -4.12
C ASN A 184 1.04 11.89 -2.65
N PHE A 185 1.30 10.62 -2.34
CA PHE A 185 1.35 10.14 -0.97
C PHE A 185 2.42 10.88 -0.16
N LEU A 186 3.66 10.84 -0.63
CA LEU A 186 4.80 11.44 0.09
C LEU A 186 4.64 12.95 0.26
N SER A 187 4.13 13.63 -0.76
CA SER A 187 3.86 15.07 -0.73
C SER A 187 2.74 15.40 0.26
N HIS A 188 1.64 14.63 0.24
CA HIS A 188 0.50 14.82 1.13
C HIS A 188 0.87 14.71 2.61
N VAL A 189 1.71 13.74 2.95
CA VAL A 189 2.14 13.50 4.34
C VAL A 189 3.35 14.34 4.76
N GLY A 190 3.81 15.26 3.91
CA GLY A 190 4.93 16.16 4.20
C GLY A 190 6.28 15.46 4.25
N ALA A 191 6.43 14.34 3.56
CA ALA A 191 7.66 13.55 3.53
C ALA A 191 8.60 13.94 2.38
N LEU A 192 8.20 14.84 1.51
CA LEU A 192 9.04 15.48 0.49
C LEU A 192 9.38 16.90 0.94
N SER A 193 10.68 17.23 0.89
CA SER A 193 11.22 18.58 1.17
C SER A 193 11.16 19.46 -0.07
#